data_f7aade8bf04f6c259e54e114b38a9b1f
#
_entry.id   f7aade8bf04f6c259e54e114b38a9b1f
#
_cell.length_a   1.000
_cell.length_b   1.000
_cell.length_c   1.000
_cell.angle_alpha   90.00
_cell.angle_beta   90.00
_cell.angle_gamma   90.00
#
_symmetry.space_group_name_H-M   'P 1'
#
loop_
_entity.id
_entity.type
_entity.pdbx_description
1 polymer ?
#
loop_
_entity_poly.entity_id
_entity_poly.type
_entity_poly.pdbx_seq_one_letter_code
_entity_poly.pdbx_strand_id
1 'polypeptide(L)'
;MHTSDWSELMPDIVITMNGQKLINQKRIMRLWPASEHWHVSPDGIVSDPFNRLSWLIECPTQYFFQTMIKFCDGENADYFDSWKKMEQAKAPNNPLDTEYKYSAVYAIQGLFRRLPDDALLHISNSNSIRIANMFPLPDGVDCYCNRGTCGIDGSMSSYIAQSNISKRPSFMCIGDLSFFYDMNALWNRYCLANTRIMLCNNSGGALFHSSFYKSVQEFPNIDCHVAAEHETSAEGWAKSRGFKYLNAHNQQEFDKAIEEFMDCRNSKPVLFEVFTNKDVDISQIVLLFK
;
A
#
# COMPACT_ATOMS: atom_id res chain seq x y z
N MET A 1 13.56 2.32 -11.14
CA MET A 1 14.64 3.25 -10.78
C MET A 1 15.96 2.52 -10.99
N HIS A 2 16.82 3.02 -11.85
CA HIS A 2 18.19 2.53 -12.00
C HIS A 2 19.02 2.99 -10.80
N THR A 3 19.89 2.14 -10.28
CA THR A 3 20.77 2.44 -9.14
C THR A 3 21.75 3.59 -9.43
N SER A 4 22.01 3.90 -10.72
CA SER A 4 22.83 5.03 -11.16
C SER A 4 22.25 6.40 -10.79
N ASP A 5 20.93 6.51 -10.62
CA ASP A 5 20.27 7.78 -10.35
C ASP A 5 20.39 8.22 -8.88
N TRP A 6 20.93 7.37 -8.02
CA TRP A 6 20.98 7.59 -6.58
C TRP A 6 22.37 7.94 -6.06
N SER A 7 23.39 7.95 -6.95
CA SER A 7 24.78 8.18 -6.53
C SER A 7 24.99 9.52 -5.85
N GLU A 8 24.25 10.55 -6.27
CA GLU A 8 24.31 11.90 -5.68
C GLU A 8 23.52 12.05 -4.39
N LEU A 9 22.67 11.08 -4.06
CA LEU A 9 21.79 11.08 -2.88
C LEU A 9 22.18 9.97 -1.87
N MET A 10 23.37 9.42 -1.99
CA MET A 10 23.85 8.43 -1.02
C MET A 10 24.03 9.07 0.34
N PRO A 11 23.38 8.54 1.38
CA PRO A 11 23.58 9.04 2.74
C PRO A 11 24.91 8.57 3.31
N ASP A 12 25.57 9.40 4.09
CA ASP A 12 26.73 9.02 4.88
C ASP A 12 26.30 8.16 6.08
N ILE A 13 25.13 8.45 6.65
CA ILE A 13 24.54 7.75 7.79
C ILE A 13 23.12 7.33 7.47
N VAL A 14 22.81 6.04 7.66
CA VAL A 14 21.45 5.50 7.60
C VAL A 14 20.99 5.16 9.03
N ILE A 15 19.95 5.85 9.48
CA ILE A 15 19.36 5.56 10.79
C ILE A 15 18.12 4.68 10.58
N THR A 16 18.12 3.51 11.24
CA THR A 16 16.93 2.65 11.27
C THR A 16 16.36 2.59 12.68
N MET A 17 15.06 2.51 12.75
CA MET A 17 14.32 2.37 14.00
C MET A 17 13.13 1.47 13.71
N ASN A 18 12.70 0.71 14.66
CA ASN A 18 11.53 -0.17 14.64
C ASN A 18 11.05 -0.66 13.25
N GLY A 19 10.21 -1.69 13.22
CA GLY A 19 9.52 -2.16 12.04
C GLY A 19 10.41 -2.84 10.99
N GLN A 20 9.74 -3.46 10.03
CA GLN A 20 10.40 -4.15 8.90
C GLN A 20 10.80 -3.17 7.79
N LYS A 21 11.96 -3.40 7.22
CA LYS A 21 12.43 -2.67 6.03
C LYS A 21 11.98 -3.40 4.77
N LEU A 22 11.54 -2.66 3.77
CA LEU A 22 11.12 -3.22 2.49
C LEU A 22 12.30 -3.94 1.78
N ILE A 23 12.00 -5.04 1.08
CA ILE A 23 13.01 -5.88 0.41
C ILE A 23 13.87 -5.07 -0.56
N ASN A 24 13.24 -4.19 -1.36
CA ASN A 24 13.97 -3.37 -2.33
C ASN A 24 14.89 -2.35 -1.63
N GLN A 25 14.46 -1.75 -0.53
CA GLN A 25 15.32 -0.86 0.26
C GLN A 25 16.52 -1.62 0.82
N LYS A 26 16.31 -2.82 1.37
CA LYS A 26 17.42 -3.68 1.86
C LYS A 26 18.43 -3.96 0.76
N ARG A 27 17.96 -4.31 -0.46
CA ARG A 27 18.84 -4.61 -1.59
C ARG A 27 19.65 -3.38 -2.02
N ILE A 28 19.02 -2.22 -2.15
CA ILE A 28 19.69 -0.98 -2.55
C ILE A 28 20.72 -0.59 -1.49
N MET A 29 20.34 -0.54 -0.21
CA MET A 29 21.23 -0.14 0.88
C MET A 29 22.42 -1.08 1.07
N ARG A 30 22.30 -2.37 0.76
CA ARG A 30 23.41 -3.33 0.77
C ARG A 30 24.45 -3.06 -0.33
N LEU A 31 24.03 -2.47 -1.44
CA LEU A 31 24.91 -2.17 -2.57
C LEU A 31 25.66 -0.83 -2.38
N TRP A 32 25.26 0.02 -1.46
CA TRP A 32 25.91 1.30 -1.21
C TRP A 32 27.17 1.16 -0.36
N PRO A 33 28.35 1.57 -0.86
CA PRO A 33 29.61 1.14 -0.27
C PRO A 33 30.05 1.88 1.00
N ALA A 34 29.53 3.05 1.31
CA ALA A 34 30.16 3.98 2.25
C ALA A 34 29.32 4.45 3.44
N SER A 35 28.12 3.96 3.67
CA SER A 35 27.26 4.50 4.72
C SER A 35 27.45 3.79 6.06
N GLU A 36 27.48 4.54 7.14
CA GLU A 36 27.28 4.00 8.48
C GLU A 36 25.82 3.64 8.67
N HIS A 37 25.57 2.58 9.42
CA HIS A 37 24.21 2.17 9.81
C HIS A 37 24.07 2.26 11.32
N TRP A 38 23.20 3.14 11.77
CA TRP A 38 22.82 3.28 13.16
C TRP A 38 21.45 2.66 13.39
N HIS A 39 21.32 1.75 14.34
CA HIS A 39 20.05 1.17 14.72
C HIS A 39 19.60 1.69 16.09
N VAL A 40 18.48 2.40 16.14
CA VAL A 40 17.86 2.88 17.38
C VAL A 40 16.78 1.88 17.79
N SER A 41 16.98 1.26 18.96
CA SER A 41 16.09 0.23 19.49
C SER A 41 15.85 0.47 20.98
N PRO A 42 14.60 0.59 21.44
CA PRO A 42 14.31 0.82 22.85
C PRO A 42 14.61 -0.39 23.75
N ASP A 43 14.79 -1.56 23.17
CA ASP A 43 15.04 -2.85 23.85
C ASP A 43 16.42 -3.44 23.53
N GLY A 44 17.27 -2.69 22.81
CA GLY A 44 18.62 -3.13 22.46
C GLY A 44 18.67 -4.31 21.48
N ILE A 45 17.54 -4.69 20.85
CA ILE A 45 17.53 -5.78 19.88
C ILE A 45 18.30 -5.38 18.64
N VAL A 46 19.30 -6.19 18.28
CA VAL A 46 20.15 -5.99 17.11
C VAL A 46 19.35 -6.26 15.83
N SER A 47 19.32 -5.29 14.91
CA SER A 47 18.78 -5.46 13.58
C SER A 47 19.73 -4.86 12.55
N ASP A 48 20.33 -5.72 11.71
CA ASP A 48 21.21 -5.30 10.63
C ASP A 48 20.71 -5.75 9.26
N PRO A 49 19.66 -5.11 8.73
CA PRO A 49 19.11 -5.47 7.43
C PRO A 49 20.04 -5.17 6.26
N PHE A 50 21.10 -4.37 6.48
CA PHE A 50 22.01 -3.89 5.43
C PHE A 50 23.39 -4.56 5.46
N ASN A 51 23.69 -5.39 6.46
CA ASN A 51 25.00 -6.00 6.75
C ASN A 51 26.10 -4.94 6.98
N ARG A 52 25.77 -3.88 7.75
CA ARG A 52 26.66 -2.71 7.97
C ARG A 52 26.45 -2.02 9.30
N LEU A 53 25.82 -2.68 10.26
CA LEU A 53 25.54 -2.05 11.54
C LEU A 53 26.83 -1.50 12.17
N SER A 54 26.88 -0.18 12.33
CA SER A 54 27.98 0.53 12.98
C SER A 54 27.69 0.80 14.44
N TRP A 55 26.43 1.18 14.75
CA TRP A 55 26.02 1.53 16.10
C TRP A 55 24.63 0.97 16.42
N LEU A 56 24.53 0.33 17.59
CA LEU A 56 23.26 0.03 18.25
C LEU A 56 23.05 1.05 19.37
N ILE A 57 21.99 1.81 19.29
CA ILE A 57 21.66 2.87 20.25
C ILE A 57 20.40 2.46 21.00
N GLU A 58 20.59 2.05 22.25
CA GLU A 58 19.49 1.60 23.10
C GLU A 58 18.83 2.78 23.78
N CYS A 59 17.76 3.28 23.16
CA CYS A 59 16.90 4.32 23.72
C CYS A 59 15.57 4.42 22.95
N PRO A 60 14.53 5.04 23.55
CA PRO A 60 13.32 5.38 22.83
C PRO A 60 13.61 6.29 21.62
N THR A 61 12.98 6.01 20.48
CA THR A 61 13.18 6.78 19.23
C THR A 61 12.94 8.27 19.43
N GLN A 62 11.92 8.65 20.18
CA GLN A 62 11.63 10.06 20.50
C GLN A 62 12.78 10.73 21.25
N TYR A 63 13.36 10.04 22.24
CA TYR A 63 14.51 10.56 23.01
C TYR A 63 15.73 10.77 22.12
N PHE A 64 15.99 9.80 21.22
CA PHE A 64 17.08 9.92 20.25
C PHE A 64 16.96 11.21 19.44
N PHE A 65 15.81 11.45 18.79
CA PHE A 65 15.65 12.64 17.96
C PHE A 65 15.63 13.94 18.76
N GLN A 66 15.01 13.96 19.94
CA GLN A 66 15.04 15.14 20.83
C GLN A 66 16.47 15.48 21.28
N THR A 67 17.35 14.48 21.34
CA THR A 67 18.75 14.68 21.68
C THR A 67 19.53 15.15 20.47
N MET A 68 19.37 14.49 19.32
CA MET A 68 20.10 14.81 18.09
C MET A 68 19.80 16.23 17.58
N ILE A 69 18.55 16.68 17.66
CA ILE A 69 18.14 18.04 17.24
C ILE A 69 18.93 19.13 17.98
N LYS A 70 19.36 18.88 19.24
CA LYS A 70 20.15 19.84 19.99
C LYS A 70 21.56 20.04 19.45
N PHE A 71 22.06 19.12 18.65
CA PHE A 71 23.39 19.14 18.04
C PHE A 71 23.34 19.50 16.55
N CYS A 72 22.13 19.69 15.98
CA CYS A 72 21.95 20.16 14.62
C CYS A 72 21.86 21.68 14.63
N ASP A 73 22.76 22.36 13.94
CA ASP A 73 22.74 23.81 13.77
C ASP A 73 21.67 24.28 12.78
N GLY A 74 21.09 23.37 12.02
CA GLY A 74 20.00 23.65 11.07
C GLY A 74 20.42 24.40 9.80
N GLU A 75 21.71 24.65 9.62
CA GLU A 75 22.21 25.48 8.51
C GLU A 75 22.38 24.72 7.19
N ASN A 76 22.33 23.39 7.18
CA ASN A 76 22.57 22.58 5.97
C ASN A 76 21.37 21.74 5.58
N ALA A 77 20.49 22.28 4.74
CA ALA A 77 19.34 21.60 4.16
C ALA A 77 19.62 20.99 2.77
N ASP A 78 20.86 21.07 2.26
CA ASP A 78 21.21 20.72 0.87
C ASP A 78 20.82 19.28 0.52
N TYR A 79 21.01 18.35 1.44
CA TYR A 79 20.64 16.94 1.24
C TYR A 79 19.12 16.74 1.09
N PHE A 80 18.35 17.40 1.95
CA PHE A 80 16.89 17.38 1.89
C PHE A 80 16.37 18.04 0.59
N ASP A 81 16.93 19.18 0.23
CA ASP A 81 16.56 19.90 -0.99
C ASP A 81 16.92 19.11 -2.25
N SER A 82 18.02 18.35 -2.23
CA SER A 82 18.39 17.45 -3.32
C SER A 82 17.40 16.31 -3.48
N TRP A 83 16.93 15.73 -2.39
CA TRP A 83 15.84 14.73 -2.42
C TRP A 83 14.53 15.31 -2.95
N LYS A 84 14.14 16.51 -2.50
CA LYS A 84 12.93 17.20 -3.01
C LYS A 84 13.01 17.49 -4.50
N LYS A 85 14.15 17.99 -4.98
CA LYS A 85 14.37 18.24 -6.42
C LYS A 85 14.24 16.97 -7.24
N MET A 86 14.82 15.86 -6.76
CA MET A 86 14.69 14.57 -7.43
C MET A 86 13.26 14.06 -7.44
N GLU A 87 12.54 14.15 -6.32
CA GLU A 87 11.14 13.76 -6.21
C GLU A 87 10.29 14.53 -7.22
N GLN A 88 10.43 15.86 -7.29
CA GLN A 88 9.71 16.71 -8.24
C GLN A 88 10.07 16.40 -9.70
N ALA A 89 11.34 16.10 -9.99
CA ALA A 89 11.77 15.73 -11.34
C ALA A 89 11.23 14.35 -11.78
N LYS A 90 11.02 13.42 -10.85
CA LYS A 90 10.51 12.06 -11.13
C LYS A 90 8.99 11.96 -11.13
N ALA A 91 8.29 12.93 -10.56
CA ALA A 91 6.83 12.99 -10.53
C ALA A 91 6.32 14.30 -11.19
N PRO A 92 6.61 14.52 -12.49
CA PRO A 92 6.28 15.78 -13.16
C PRO A 92 4.78 16.01 -13.29
N ASN A 93 3.97 14.95 -13.25
CA ASN A 93 2.52 15.00 -13.39
C ASN A 93 1.86 14.42 -12.12
N ASN A 94 0.80 15.08 -11.67
CA ASN A 94 -0.03 14.51 -10.62
C ASN A 94 -0.70 13.23 -11.14
N PRO A 95 -0.43 12.05 -10.56
CA PRO A 95 -1.02 10.80 -11.04
C PRO A 95 -2.53 10.75 -10.92
N LEU A 96 -3.15 11.62 -10.11
CA LEU A 96 -4.60 11.78 -10.08
C LEU A 96 -5.16 12.37 -11.38
N ASP A 97 -4.39 13.16 -12.13
CA ASP A 97 -4.82 13.80 -13.38
C ASP A 97 -4.51 12.95 -14.63
N THR A 98 -3.78 11.84 -14.45
CA THR A 98 -3.45 10.92 -15.53
C THR A 98 -4.64 10.06 -15.91
N GLU A 99 -4.84 9.82 -17.21
CA GLU A 99 -5.84 8.88 -17.71
C GLU A 99 -5.29 7.45 -17.70
N TYR A 100 -5.96 6.57 -16.93
CA TYR A 100 -5.67 5.14 -16.92
C TYR A 100 -6.80 4.35 -17.57
N LYS A 101 -6.44 3.25 -18.23
CA LYS A 101 -7.44 2.26 -18.68
C LYS A 101 -8.09 1.62 -17.47
N TYR A 102 -9.32 1.13 -17.62
CA TYR A 102 -10.02 0.37 -16.59
C TYR A 102 -9.14 -0.78 -16.07
N SER A 103 -8.82 -0.72 -14.79
CA SER A 103 -7.82 -1.55 -14.11
C SER A 103 -7.87 -1.31 -12.60
N ALA A 104 -7.10 -2.06 -11.82
CA ALA A 104 -6.90 -1.77 -10.41
C ALA A 104 -6.33 -0.36 -10.16
N VAL A 105 -5.46 0.15 -11.08
CA VAL A 105 -4.96 1.54 -11.00
C VAL A 105 -6.10 2.53 -11.15
N TYR A 106 -6.96 2.35 -12.15
CA TYR A 106 -8.14 3.18 -12.36
C TYR A 106 -9.08 3.19 -11.15
N ALA A 107 -9.34 2.00 -10.59
CA ALA A 107 -10.22 1.85 -9.44
C ALA A 107 -9.68 2.57 -8.19
N ILE A 108 -8.38 2.41 -7.90
CA ILE A 108 -7.73 3.06 -6.75
C ILE A 108 -7.66 4.58 -6.98
N GLN A 109 -7.36 5.05 -8.20
CA GLN A 109 -7.43 6.48 -8.54
C GLN A 109 -8.84 7.03 -8.29
N GLY A 110 -9.87 6.31 -8.74
CA GLY A 110 -11.26 6.69 -8.56
C GLY A 110 -11.67 6.82 -7.09
N LEU A 111 -11.14 5.95 -6.22
CA LEU A 111 -11.30 6.03 -4.77
C LEU A 111 -10.60 7.27 -4.21
N PHE A 112 -9.32 7.49 -4.54
CA PHE A 112 -8.52 8.59 -4.00
C PHE A 112 -9.08 9.98 -4.36
N ARG A 113 -9.62 10.12 -5.56
CA ARG A 113 -10.30 11.36 -6.00
C ARG A 113 -11.54 11.73 -5.18
N ARG A 114 -12.10 10.78 -4.42
CA ARG A 114 -13.39 10.90 -3.73
C ARG A 114 -13.33 10.70 -2.23
N LEU A 115 -12.14 10.43 -1.68
CA LEU A 115 -12.00 10.26 -0.23
C LEU A 115 -12.42 11.54 0.50
N PRO A 116 -13.31 11.46 1.49
CA PRO A 116 -13.59 12.61 2.36
C PRO A 116 -12.40 12.92 3.27
N ASP A 117 -12.24 14.19 3.63
CA ASP A 117 -11.09 14.69 4.42
C ASP A 117 -10.93 14.04 5.79
N ASP A 118 -12.01 13.49 6.36
CA ASP A 118 -12.00 12.81 7.65
C ASP A 118 -11.99 11.28 7.54
N ALA A 119 -11.70 10.73 6.36
CA ALA A 119 -11.76 9.29 6.15
C ALA A 119 -10.66 8.53 6.90
N LEU A 120 -10.99 7.29 7.28
CA LEU A 120 -10.02 6.25 7.60
C LEU A 120 -9.84 5.37 6.38
N LEU A 121 -8.63 5.29 5.87
CA LEU A 121 -8.27 4.45 4.73
C LEU A 121 -7.36 3.31 5.18
N HIS A 122 -7.73 2.07 4.88
CA HIS A 122 -6.88 0.90 5.08
C HIS A 122 -6.56 0.26 3.73
N ILE A 123 -5.30 -0.03 3.49
CA ILE A 123 -4.84 -0.60 2.21
C ILE A 123 -4.15 -1.93 2.47
N SER A 124 -4.53 -2.95 1.73
CA SER A 124 -3.86 -4.26 1.83
C SER A 124 -2.50 -4.26 1.14
N ASN A 125 -1.69 -5.24 1.46
CA ASN A 125 -0.38 -5.45 0.85
C ASN A 125 -0.47 -5.81 -0.64
N SER A 126 0.68 -6.07 -1.26
CA SER A 126 0.88 -6.39 -2.66
C SER A 126 0.67 -5.18 -3.59
N ASN A 127 -0.07 -5.32 -4.69
CA ASN A 127 -0.29 -4.25 -5.65
C ASN A 127 -1.12 -3.10 -5.08
N SER A 128 -2.08 -3.37 -4.21
CA SER A 128 -2.94 -2.32 -3.63
C SER A 128 -2.12 -1.21 -2.99
N ILE A 129 -1.19 -1.53 -2.07
CA ILE A 129 -0.36 -0.50 -1.43
C ILE A 129 0.66 0.12 -2.38
N ARG A 130 1.17 -0.63 -3.36
CA ARG A 130 2.12 -0.07 -4.34
C ARG A 130 1.47 0.98 -5.22
N ILE A 131 0.26 0.70 -5.69
CA ILE A 131 -0.54 1.64 -6.49
C ILE A 131 -0.94 2.85 -5.64
N ALA A 132 -1.50 2.60 -4.46
CA ALA A 132 -1.98 3.65 -3.57
C ALA A 132 -0.87 4.63 -3.15
N ASN A 133 0.35 4.14 -2.94
CA ASN A 133 1.50 4.97 -2.55
C ASN A 133 1.94 5.98 -3.61
N MET A 134 1.42 5.87 -4.83
CA MET A 134 1.69 6.82 -5.90
C MET A 134 0.70 7.98 -5.93
N PHE A 135 -0.44 7.87 -5.24
CA PHE A 135 -1.46 8.92 -5.18
C PHE A 135 -1.30 9.77 -3.92
N PRO A 136 -1.44 11.10 -4.02
CA PRO A 136 -1.46 11.97 -2.86
C PRO A 136 -2.71 11.67 -2.01
N LEU A 137 -2.53 11.62 -0.70
CA LEU A 137 -3.64 11.53 0.25
C LEU A 137 -4.21 12.93 0.52
N PRO A 138 -5.54 13.09 0.61
CA PRO A 138 -6.13 14.31 1.13
C PRO A 138 -5.69 14.57 2.58
N ASP A 139 -5.56 15.85 2.93
CA ASP A 139 -5.29 16.27 4.30
C ASP A 139 -6.39 15.75 5.25
N GLY A 140 -5.99 15.20 6.40
CA GLY A 140 -6.92 14.66 7.39
C GLY A 140 -7.33 13.20 7.20
N VAL A 141 -6.96 12.56 6.08
CA VAL A 141 -7.14 11.12 5.89
C VAL A 141 -6.07 10.34 6.64
N ASP A 142 -6.49 9.49 7.58
CA ASP A 142 -5.60 8.54 8.23
C ASP A 142 -5.47 7.26 7.39
N CYS A 143 -4.25 6.97 6.93
CA CYS A 143 -3.97 5.79 6.10
C CYS A 143 -3.16 4.73 6.85
N TYR A 144 -3.63 3.49 6.80
CA TYR A 144 -3.03 2.33 7.48
C TYR A 144 -2.78 1.18 6.51
N CYS A 145 -1.73 0.40 6.80
CA CYS A 145 -1.41 -0.83 6.07
C CYS A 145 -0.63 -1.79 6.97
N ASN A 146 -0.95 -3.07 6.92
CA ASN A 146 -0.24 -4.12 7.67
C ASN A 146 1.12 -4.42 7.02
N ARG A 147 2.10 -3.51 7.18
CA ARG A 147 3.41 -3.60 6.50
C ARG A 147 4.47 -4.39 7.26
N GLY A 148 4.20 -4.88 8.47
CA GLY A 148 5.19 -5.55 9.31
C GLY A 148 5.95 -6.67 8.58
N THR A 149 5.28 -7.76 8.23
CA THR A 149 5.84 -8.88 7.47
C THR A 149 5.45 -8.86 5.98
N CYS A 150 4.65 -7.86 5.56
CA CYS A 150 4.12 -7.73 4.19
C CYS A 150 3.24 -8.91 3.76
N GLY A 151 2.62 -9.63 4.70
CA GLY A 151 1.63 -10.68 4.41
C GLY A 151 0.37 -10.11 3.76
N ILE A 152 -0.38 -10.98 3.09
CA ILE A 152 -1.69 -10.63 2.48
C ILE A 152 -2.86 -11.04 3.36
N ASP A 153 -2.57 -11.66 4.49
CA ASP A 153 -3.50 -12.05 5.56
C ASP A 153 -3.71 -10.93 6.58
N GLY A 154 -4.81 -10.99 7.34
CA GLY A 154 -5.08 -10.13 8.49
C GLY A 154 -5.37 -8.66 8.22
N SER A 155 -5.28 -8.19 6.97
CA SER A 155 -5.51 -6.77 6.64
C SER A 155 -6.96 -6.36 6.86
N MET A 156 -7.92 -7.21 6.49
CA MET A 156 -9.33 -6.93 6.65
C MET A 156 -9.78 -7.00 8.12
N SER A 157 -9.22 -7.94 8.88
CA SER A 157 -9.45 -8.03 10.34
C SER A 157 -8.98 -6.75 11.05
N SER A 158 -7.81 -6.22 10.71
CA SER A 158 -7.31 -4.94 11.24
C SER A 158 -8.22 -3.78 10.85
N TYR A 159 -8.64 -3.73 9.58
CA TYR A 159 -9.54 -2.71 9.07
C TYR A 159 -10.90 -2.69 9.79
N ILE A 160 -11.54 -3.85 9.95
CA ILE A 160 -12.84 -3.95 10.62
C ILE A 160 -12.74 -3.47 12.07
N ALA A 161 -11.69 -3.82 12.79
CA ALA A 161 -11.47 -3.34 14.15
C ALA A 161 -11.31 -1.81 14.20
N GLN A 162 -10.50 -1.22 13.33
CA GLN A 162 -10.29 0.23 13.25
C GLN A 162 -11.58 0.97 12.86
N SER A 163 -12.28 0.48 11.83
CA SER A 163 -13.56 1.04 11.37
C SER A 163 -14.61 1.05 12.48
N ASN A 164 -14.70 -0.05 13.26
CA ASN A 164 -15.63 -0.15 14.37
C ASN A 164 -15.33 0.82 15.51
N ILE A 165 -14.05 1.06 15.82
CA ILE A 165 -13.62 1.96 16.90
C ILE A 165 -13.75 3.42 16.48
N SER A 166 -13.28 3.78 15.28
CA SER A 166 -13.17 5.17 14.84
C SER A 166 -14.51 5.82 14.56
N LYS A 167 -15.51 5.06 14.11
CA LYS A 167 -16.85 5.52 13.67
C LYS A 167 -16.83 6.52 12.50
N ARG A 168 -15.66 6.83 11.96
CA ARG A 168 -15.47 7.70 10.79
C ARG A 168 -15.85 6.97 9.50
N PRO A 169 -16.10 7.69 8.38
CA PRO A 169 -16.16 7.06 7.07
C PRO A 169 -14.91 6.22 6.85
N SER A 170 -15.08 4.93 6.67
CA SER A 170 -13.96 3.99 6.67
C SER A 170 -13.93 3.21 5.36
N PHE A 171 -12.80 3.29 4.67
CA PHE A 171 -12.58 2.69 3.36
C PHE A 171 -11.44 1.68 3.41
N MET A 172 -11.60 0.59 2.69
CA MET A 172 -10.54 -0.39 2.46
C MET A 172 -10.36 -0.62 0.98
N CYS A 173 -9.10 -0.65 0.55
CA CYS A 173 -8.70 -1.17 -0.77
C CYS A 173 -7.94 -2.47 -0.59
N ILE A 174 -8.43 -3.55 -1.20
CA ILE A 174 -7.91 -4.90 -1.01
C ILE A 174 -7.92 -5.68 -2.33
N GLY A 175 -6.90 -6.50 -2.55
CA GLY A 175 -6.89 -7.47 -3.65
C GLY A 175 -7.63 -8.76 -3.28
N ASP A 176 -8.00 -9.54 -4.29
CA ASP A 176 -8.79 -10.77 -4.19
C ASP A 176 -8.16 -11.81 -3.25
N LEU A 177 -6.91 -12.19 -3.47
CA LEU A 177 -6.26 -13.17 -2.61
C LEU A 177 -6.20 -12.71 -1.15
N SER A 178 -5.89 -11.44 -0.90
CA SER A 178 -5.87 -10.88 0.46
C SER A 178 -7.27 -10.90 1.09
N PHE A 179 -8.31 -10.63 0.29
CA PHE A 179 -9.70 -10.70 0.74
C PHE A 179 -10.07 -12.14 1.13
N PHE A 180 -9.82 -13.12 0.26
CA PHE A 180 -10.20 -14.51 0.52
C PHE A 180 -9.40 -15.15 1.65
N TYR A 181 -8.13 -14.76 1.86
CA TYR A 181 -7.35 -15.20 3.03
C TYR A 181 -7.90 -14.69 4.36
N ASP A 182 -8.60 -13.56 4.38
CA ASP A 182 -9.11 -12.92 5.61
C ASP A 182 -10.63 -12.64 5.56
N MET A 183 -11.37 -13.32 4.67
CA MET A 183 -12.82 -13.12 4.50
C MET A 183 -13.62 -13.39 5.76
N ASN A 184 -13.08 -14.17 6.68
CA ASN A 184 -13.68 -14.45 7.98
C ASN A 184 -13.81 -13.19 8.86
N ALA A 185 -13.08 -12.12 8.59
CA ALA A 185 -13.27 -10.85 9.29
C ALA A 185 -14.69 -10.28 9.16
N LEU A 186 -15.46 -10.71 8.15
CA LEU A 186 -16.80 -10.18 7.88
C LEU A 186 -17.96 -10.97 8.52
N TRP A 187 -17.70 -12.11 9.17
CA TRP A 187 -18.78 -12.94 9.71
C TRP A 187 -19.40 -12.41 10.99
N ASN A 188 -18.72 -11.50 11.67
CA ASN A 188 -19.09 -11.00 13.00
C ASN A 188 -19.98 -9.73 12.91
N ARG A 189 -20.45 -9.26 14.06
CA ARG A 189 -21.36 -8.12 14.19
C ARG A 189 -20.70 -6.74 14.14
N TYR A 190 -19.39 -6.66 13.91
CA TYR A 190 -18.62 -5.42 13.99
C TYR A 190 -18.48 -4.69 12.65
N CYS A 191 -19.03 -5.25 11.57
CA CYS A 191 -19.11 -4.58 10.27
C CYS A 191 -20.26 -3.57 10.30
N LEU A 192 -19.94 -2.31 10.55
CA LEU A 192 -20.90 -1.23 10.70
C LEU A 192 -21.20 -0.54 9.37
N ALA A 193 -22.22 0.32 9.37
CA ALA A 193 -22.65 1.07 8.19
C ALA A 193 -21.56 2.00 7.61
N ASN A 194 -20.56 2.40 8.37
CA ASN A 194 -19.42 3.19 7.91
C ASN A 194 -18.36 2.35 7.16
N THR A 195 -18.48 1.03 7.13
CA THR A 195 -17.53 0.11 6.50
C THR A 195 -17.71 0.08 4.98
N ARG A 196 -16.67 0.40 4.22
CA ARG A 196 -16.62 0.40 2.74
C ARG A 196 -15.41 -0.41 2.27
N ILE A 197 -15.64 -1.51 1.58
CA ILE A 197 -14.57 -2.39 1.07
C ILE A 197 -14.59 -2.36 -0.44
N MET A 198 -13.54 -1.83 -1.06
CA MET A 198 -13.29 -1.95 -2.50
C MET A 198 -12.34 -3.11 -2.74
N LEU A 199 -12.84 -4.14 -3.35
CA LEU A 199 -12.14 -5.37 -3.69
C LEU A 199 -11.75 -5.34 -5.16
N CYS A 200 -10.45 -5.21 -5.45
CA CYS A 200 -9.92 -5.38 -6.80
C CYS A 200 -9.70 -6.87 -7.06
N ASN A 201 -10.55 -7.45 -7.91
CA ASN A 201 -10.51 -8.86 -8.26
C ASN A 201 -9.99 -9.03 -9.70
N ASN A 202 -8.76 -9.48 -9.84
CA ASN A 202 -8.13 -9.79 -11.12
C ASN A 202 -7.80 -11.28 -11.27
N SER A 203 -8.50 -12.11 -10.50
CA SER A 203 -8.43 -13.57 -10.53
C SER A 203 -7.06 -14.13 -10.12
N GLY A 204 -6.34 -13.47 -9.18
CA GLY A 204 -5.11 -14.02 -8.63
C GLY A 204 -3.98 -13.03 -8.39
N GLY A 205 -2.78 -13.55 -8.28
CA GLY A 205 -1.57 -12.77 -7.96
C GLY A 205 -0.93 -12.11 -9.19
N ALA A 206 -1.57 -11.12 -9.81
CA ALA A 206 -1.07 -10.41 -10.99
C ALA A 206 0.38 -9.88 -10.82
N LEU A 207 0.81 -9.60 -9.60
CA LEU A 207 2.17 -9.17 -9.30
C LEU A 207 3.24 -10.10 -9.88
N PHE A 208 3.01 -11.41 -9.85
CA PHE A 208 3.97 -12.41 -10.32
C PHE A 208 4.15 -12.42 -11.84
N HIS A 209 3.22 -11.83 -12.59
CA HIS A 209 3.31 -11.61 -14.03
C HIS A 209 4.03 -10.29 -14.40
N SER A 210 4.41 -9.49 -13.41
CA SER A 210 5.13 -8.24 -13.65
C SER A 210 6.61 -8.48 -13.96
N SER A 211 7.23 -7.53 -14.65
CA SER A 211 8.67 -7.56 -14.98
C SER A 211 9.59 -7.62 -13.75
N PHE A 212 9.08 -7.36 -12.54
CA PHE A 212 9.82 -7.49 -11.29
C PHE A 212 10.11 -8.94 -10.91
N TYR A 213 9.35 -9.90 -11.46
CA TYR A 213 9.42 -11.33 -11.13
C TYR A 213 9.71 -12.19 -12.36
N LYS A 214 10.58 -11.73 -13.27
CA LYS A 214 10.93 -12.46 -14.50
C LYS A 214 11.33 -13.91 -14.26
N SER A 215 12.15 -14.18 -13.25
CA SER A 215 12.58 -15.53 -12.91
C SER A 215 11.44 -16.46 -12.49
N VAL A 216 10.34 -15.91 -11.98
CA VAL A 216 9.15 -16.68 -11.60
C VAL A 216 8.30 -17.00 -12.82
N GLN A 217 8.30 -16.13 -13.84
CA GLN A 217 7.53 -16.33 -15.08
C GLN A 217 8.05 -17.50 -15.94
N GLU A 218 9.28 -17.92 -15.70
CA GLU A 218 9.88 -19.07 -16.39
C GLU A 218 9.39 -20.44 -15.85
N PHE A 219 8.73 -20.43 -14.68
CA PHE A 219 8.18 -21.67 -14.13
C PHE A 219 6.89 -22.09 -14.86
N PRO A 220 6.76 -23.36 -15.27
CA PRO A 220 5.51 -23.87 -15.79
C PRO A 220 4.41 -23.80 -14.72
N ASN A 221 3.18 -23.53 -15.15
CA ASN A 221 2.00 -23.45 -14.25
C ASN A 221 2.10 -22.36 -13.16
N ILE A 222 2.70 -21.22 -13.47
CA ILE A 222 2.79 -20.08 -12.56
C ILE A 222 1.43 -19.67 -12.00
N ASP A 223 0.38 -19.69 -12.83
CA ASP A 223 -0.97 -19.33 -12.43
C ASP A 223 -1.51 -20.26 -11.35
N CYS A 224 -1.30 -21.56 -11.49
CA CYS A 224 -1.75 -22.56 -10.52
C CYS A 224 -0.96 -22.52 -9.20
N HIS A 225 0.37 -22.47 -9.27
CA HIS A 225 1.21 -22.74 -8.09
C HIS A 225 1.76 -21.47 -7.40
N VAL A 226 1.80 -20.34 -8.10
CA VAL A 226 2.40 -19.10 -7.58
C VAL A 226 1.37 -17.96 -7.53
N ALA A 227 0.69 -17.71 -8.64
CA ALA A 227 -0.30 -16.63 -8.71
C ALA A 227 -1.67 -17.03 -8.15
N ALA A 228 -1.91 -18.30 -7.84
CA ALA A 228 -3.15 -18.82 -7.26
C ALA A 228 -4.39 -18.34 -8.03
N GLU A 229 -4.40 -18.56 -9.36
CA GLU A 229 -5.50 -18.17 -10.24
C GLU A 229 -6.82 -18.80 -9.79
N HIS A 230 -7.90 -18.02 -9.86
CA HIS A 230 -9.24 -18.43 -9.43
C HIS A 230 -10.35 -17.70 -10.20
N GLU A 231 -11.57 -18.24 -10.10
CA GLU A 231 -12.80 -17.65 -10.66
C GLU A 231 -13.79 -17.25 -9.55
N THR A 232 -13.30 -17.03 -8.33
CA THR A 232 -14.12 -16.80 -7.16
C THR A 232 -14.59 -15.35 -7.08
N SER A 233 -15.90 -15.13 -6.80
CA SER A 233 -16.48 -13.83 -6.46
C SER A 233 -16.80 -13.75 -4.97
N ALA A 234 -16.71 -12.56 -4.41
CA ALA A 234 -17.11 -12.27 -3.05
C ALA A 234 -18.63 -12.08 -2.87
N GLU A 235 -19.41 -12.06 -3.95
CA GLU A 235 -20.83 -11.73 -3.94
C GLU A 235 -21.65 -12.53 -2.93
N GLY A 236 -21.56 -13.87 -2.99
CA GLY A 236 -22.33 -14.76 -2.12
C GLY A 236 -21.99 -14.56 -0.65
N TRP A 237 -20.71 -14.38 -0.33
CA TRP A 237 -20.25 -14.11 1.02
C TRP A 237 -20.72 -12.76 1.52
N ALA A 238 -20.51 -11.69 0.75
CA ALA A 238 -20.93 -10.34 1.10
C ALA A 238 -22.44 -10.26 1.40
N LYS A 239 -23.28 -10.80 0.51
CA LYS A 239 -24.73 -10.82 0.69
C LYS A 239 -25.15 -11.62 1.92
N SER A 240 -24.53 -12.77 2.18
CA SER A 240 -24.81 -13.60 3.34
C SER A 240 -24.43 -12.93 4.68
N ARG A 241 -23.50 -11.98 4.64
CA ARG A 241 -23.06 -11.19 5.81
C ARG A 241 -23.77 -9.84 5.94
N GLY A 242 -24.77 -9.57 5.10
CA GLY A 242 -25.61 -8.37 5.18
C GLY A 242 -24.99 -7.13 4.53
N PHE A 243 -23.90 -7.28 3.79
CA PHE A 243 -23.35 -6.18 3.00
C PHE A 243 -24.25 -5.83 1.82
N LYS A 244 -24.31 -4.53 1.48
CA LYS A 244 -24.72 -4.10 0.17
C LYS A 244 -23.60 -4.45 -0.79
N TYR A 245 -23.90 -5.26 -1.79
CA TYR A 245 -22.91 -5.67 -2.80
C TYR A 245 -23.07 -4.86 -4.06
N LEU A 246 -21.96 -4.30 -4.54
CA LEU A 246 -21.81 -3.61 -5.82
C LEU A 246 -20.73 -4.33 -6.63
N ASN A 247 -20.84 -4.29 -7.95
CA ASN A 247 -19.79 -4.80 -8.82
C ASN A 247 -19.59 -3.90 -10.06
N ALA A 248 -18.43 -4.08 -10.71
CA ALA A 248 -18.12 -3.45 -11.99
C ALA A 248 -17.18 -4.35 -12.80
N HIS A 249 -17.43 -4.48 -14.11
CA HIS A 249 -16.60 -5.22 -15.06
C HIS A 249 -16.00 -4.31 -16.16
N ASN A 250 -16.38 -3.03 -16.17
CA ASN A 250 -15.90 -2.02 -17.08
C ASN A 250 -15.97 -0.62 -16.46
N GLN A 251 -15.40 0.35 -17.17
CA GLN A 251 -15.34 1.73 -16.71
C GLN A 251 -16.71 2.34 -16.43
N GLN A 252 -17.69 2.14 -17.31
CA GLN A 252 -19.02 2.74 -17.15
C GLN A 252 -19.75 2.20 -15.92
N GLU A 253 -19.63 0.90 -15.66
CA GLU A 253 -20.18 0.28 -14.45
C GLU A 253 -19.47 0.80 -13.20
N PHE A 254 -18.14 0.91 -13.25
CA PHE A 254 -17.36 1.45 -12.14
C PHE A 254 -17.77 2.89 -11.82
N ASP A 255 -17.80 3.77 -12.81
CA ASP A 255 -18.12 5.19 -12.64
C ASP A 255 -19.52 5.41 -12.04
N LYS A 256 -20.45 4.53 -12.35
CA LYS A 256 -21.79 4.53 -11.74
C LYS A 256 -21.77 3.98 -10.32
N ALA A 257 -21.10 2.87 -10.09
CA ALA A 257 -21.13 2.18 -8.80
C ALA A 257 -20.30 2.90 -7.72
N ILE A 258 -19.22 3.60 -8.11
CA ILE A 258 -18.34 4.30 -7.16
C ILE A 258 -19.09 5.39 -6.41
N GLU A 259 -20.03 6.10 -7.04
CA GLU A 259 -20.82 7.15 -6.39
C GLU A 259 -21.69 6.56 -5.26
N GLU A 260 -22.28 5.39 -5.49
CA GLU A 260 -23.05 4.68 -4.47
C GLU A 260 -22.15 4.08 -3.38
N PHE A 261 -20.96 3.60 -3.74
CA PHE A 261 -19.95 3.11 -2.80
C PHE A 261 -19.49 4.20 -1.85
N MET A 262 -19.29 5.42 -2.34
CA MET A 262 -18.84 6.58 -1.55
C MET A 262 -19.95 7.19 -0.70
N ASP A 263 -21.23 6.88 -0.93
CA ASP A 263 -22.34 7.47 -0.17
C ASP A 263 -22.35 6.96 1.28
N CYS A 264 -21.86 7.79 2.20
CA CYS A 264 -21.78 7.49 3.63
C CYS A 264 -23.14 7.43 4.35
N ARG A 265 -24.25 7.79 3.68
CA ARG A 265 -25.63 7.68 4.22
C ARG A 265 -26.18 6.25 4.13
N ASN A 266 -25.54 5.36 3.46
CA ASN A 266 -25.92 3.95 3.41
C ASN A 266 -26.02 3.38 4.83
N SER A 267 -27.14 2.73 5.14
CA SER A 267 -27.41 2.10 6.45
C SER A 267 -26.75 0.73 6.64
N LYS A 268 -26.09 0.22 5.59
CA LYS A 268 -25.40 -1.08 5.59
C LYS A 268 -23.93 -0.89 5.19
N PRO A 269 -23.05 -1.79 5.66
CA PRO A 269 -21.71 -1.86 5.09
C PRO A 269 -21.78 -2.18 3.58
N VAL A 270 -20.81 -1.69 2.81
CA VAL A 270 -20.78 -1.88 1.36
C VAL A 270 -19.52 -2.62 0.95
N LEU A 271 -19.67 -3.64 0.11
CA LEU A 271 -18.59 -4.30 -0.61
C LEU A 271 -18.74 -4.02 -2.09
N PHE A 272 -17.74 -3.40 -2.69
CA PHE A 272 -17.66 -3.09 -4.10
C PHE A 272 -16.58 -3.95 -4.73
N GLU A 273 -16.97 -4.95 -5.52
CA GLU A 273 -16.07 -5.86 -6.23
C GLU A 273 -15.81 -5.33 -7.65
N VAL A 274 -14.57 -4.97 -7.92
CA VAL A 274 -14.12 -4.42 -9.19
C VAL A 274 -13.34 -5.50 -9.92
N PHE A 275 -13.96 -6.10 -10.94
CA PHE A 275 -13.34 -7.14 -11.76
C PHE A 275 -12.43 -6.50 -12.80
N THR A 276 -11.15 -6.80 -12.76
CA THR A 276 -10.14 -6.25 -13.67
C THR A 276 -9.40 -7.38 -14.40
N ASN A 277 -8.63 -7.01 -15.41
CA ASN A 277 -7.79 -7.96 -16.15
C ASN A 277 -6.33 -7.85 -15.68
N LYS A 278 -5.70 -8.97 -15.32
CA LYS A 278 -4.32 -9.01 -14.80
C LYS A 278 -3.30 -8.35 -15.72
N ASP A 279 -3.41 -8.53 -17.04
CA ASP A 279 -2.44 -7.99 -18.01
C ASP A 279 -2.61 -6.47 -18.16
N VAL A 280 -3.86 -6.01 -18.13
CA VAL A 280 -4.16 -4.56 -18.13
C VAL A 280 -3.66 -3.94 -16.84
N ASP A 281 -3.91 -4.56 -15.68
CA ASP A 281 -3.42 -4.09 -14.39
C ASP A 281 -1.91 -3.90 -14.40
N ILE A 282 -1.16 -4.90 -14.88
CA ILE A 282 0.30 -4.83 -14.98
C ILE A 282 0.74 -3.70 -15.89
N SER A 283 0.11 -3.55 -17.05
CA SER A 283 0.44 -2.49 -18.00
C SER A 283 0.20 -1.09 -17.43
N GLN A 284 -0.89 -0.90 -16.67
CA GLN A 284 -1.20 0.37 -16.03
C GLN A 284 -0.33 0.65 -14.80
N ILE A 285 0.07 -0.38 -14.06
CA ILE A 285 1.08 -0.24 -12.99
C ILE A 285 2.43 0.21 -13.58
N VAL A 286 2.85 -0.35 -14.70
CA VAL A 286 4.09 0.09 -15.38
C VAL A 286 3.97 1.55 -15.83
N LEU A 287 2.81 1.98 -16.31
CA LEU A 287 2.56 3.38 -16.67
C LEU A 287 2.62 4.30 -15.45
N LEU A 288 2.02 3.91 -14.34
CA LEU A 288 1.99 4.66 -13.10
C LEU A 288 3.41 4.88 -12.50
N PHE A 289 4.34 3.93 -12.71
CA PHE A 289 5.70 4.01 -12.18
C PHE A 289 6.72 4.63 -13.14
N LYS A 290 6.31 5.10 -14.31
CA LYS A 290 7.16 5.84 -15.26
C LYS A 290 7.22 7.32 -14.92
#